data_38f761eaeaf337f815249505e2b6170e
#
_entry.id   38f761eaeaf337f815249505e2b6170e
#
_cell.length_a   1.000
_cell.length_b   1.000
_cell.length_c   1.000
_cell.angle_alpha   90.00
_cell.angle_beta   90.00
_cell.angle_gamma   90.00
#
_symmetry.space_group_name_H-M   'P 1'
#
loop_
_entity.id
_entity.type
_entity.pdbx_description
1 polymer ?
#
loop_
_entity_poly.entity_id
_entity_poly.type
_entity_poly.pdbx_seq_one_letter_code
_entity_poly.pdbx_strand_id
1 'polypeptide(L)'
;IFSMGLVCAAAGRLLISKKQAESNDKNAMISGCAQEAADIVAGITVRELVPLVKADKSLVSDPIKATNAMVCSLDLSAGEKSFVKYGIRGVRGEAEDGFPSVINHALPRLHSDLLRGMSWNDAMIDALLVLYLIVDDTTVLNRGGSDGLAYIRAQAAAALSRGGMRLIEGRDFVQSLDADFSQRGLSPGGCADLLAVTVFLEMLSNKWTTQQKANGSAQCSS
;
A
#
# COMPACT_ATOMS: atom_id res chain seq x y z
N ILE A 1 -1.91 8.68 6.04
CA ILE A 1 -1.88 8.90 7.51
C ILE A 1 -2.45 7.70 8.25
N PHE A 2 -3.63 7.18 7.86
CA PHE A 2 -4.28 6.04 8.51
C PHE A 2 -3.40 4.78 8.49
N SER A 3 -2.90 4.38 7.32
CA SER A 3 -2.09 3.17 7.14
C SER A 3 -0.79 3.22 7.95
N MET A 4 -0.13 4.39 8.01
CA MET A 4 1.09 4.58 8.78
C MET A 4 0.83 4.46 10.29
N GLY A 5 -0.23 5.12 10.80
CA GLY A 5 -0.61 5.01 12.20
C GLY A 5 -0.91 3.57 12.61
N LEU A 6 -1.59 2.84 11.75
CA LEU A 6 -1.92 1.43 11.96
C LEU A 6 -0.67 0.56 12.07
N VAL A 7 0.27 0.69 11.13
CA VAL A 7 1.51 -0.10 11.13
C VAL A 7 2.42 0.28 12.31
N CYS A 8 2.45 1.55 12.71
CA CYS A 8 3.15 1.98 13.93
C CYS A 8 2.55 1.35 15.19
N ALA A 9 1.22 1.29 15.30
CA ALA A 9 0.56 0.64 16.42
C ALA A 9 0.83 -0.87 16.46
N ALA A 10 0.79 -1.53 15.30
CA ALA A 10 1.12 -2.94 15.17
C ALA A 10 2.58 -3.22 15.57
N ALA A 11 3.53 -2.44 15.06
CA ALA A 11 4.94 -2.54 15.44
C ALA A 11 5.15 -2.35 16.95
N GLY A 12 4.46 -1.36 17.55
CA GLY A 12 4.50 -1.13 18.99
C GLY A 12 4.01 -2.34 19.81
N ARG A 13 2.91 -2.95 19.42
CA ARG A 13 2.37 -4.17 20.07
C ARG A 13 3.33 -5.35 19.96
N LEU A 14 3.92 -5.57 18.79
CA LEU A 14 4.88 -6.66 18.59
C LEU A 14 6.16 -6.49 19.39
N LEU A 15 6.67 -5.26 19.49
CA LEU A 15 7.87 -4.96 20.30
C LEU A 15 7.63 -5.18 21.80
N ILE A 16 6.39 -4.98 22.26
CA ILE A 16 6.00 -5.22 23.67
C ILE A 16 5.73 -6.71 23.92
N SER A 17 5.33 -7.46 22.91
CA SER A 17 5.05 -8.90 22.99
C SER A 17 6.36 -9.69 23.12
N LYS A 18 6.65 -10.23 24.31
CA LYS A 18 7.84 -11.05 24.58
C LYS A 18 8.02 -12.26 23.66
N LYS A 19 6.97 -12.76 23.04
CA LYS A 19 7.01 -13.93 22.15
C LYS A 19 7.75 -13.71 20.84
N GLN A 20 7.88 -12.49 20.37
CA GLN A 20 8.53 -12.16 19.09
C GLN A 20 9.94 -11.57 19.26
N ALA A 21 10.30 -11.18 20.47
CA ALA A 21 11.66 -10.71 20.78
C ALA A 21 12.73 -11.82 20.63
N GLU A 22 12.32 -13.07 20.59
CA GLU A 22 13.22 -14.23 20.45
C GLU A 22 13.46 -14.66 18.98
N SER A 23 12.71 -14.11 18.03
CA SER A 23 12.90 -14.42 16.60
C SER A 23 13.92 -13.45 15.98
N ASN A 24 15.04 -13.97 15.54
CA ASN A 24 16.06 -13.24 14.76
C ASN A 24 15.68 -13.09 13.28
N ASP A 25 14.50 -13.53 12.87
CA ASP A 25 14.06 -13.50 11.48
C ASP A 25 13.37 -12.18 11.14
N LYS A 26 14.03 -11.39 10.28
CA LYS A 26 13.53 -10.14 9.72
C LYS A 26 12.16 -10.30 9.03
N ASN A 27 11.98 -11.39 8.29
CA ASN A 27 10.76 -11.65 7.54
C ASN A 27 9.60 -12.01 8.49
N ALA A 28 9.88 -12.75 9.55
CA ALA A 28 8.90 -13.03 10.59
C ALA A 28 8.42 -11.75 11.28
N MET A 29 9.32 -10.80 11.55
CA MET A 29 8.96 -9.50 12.13
C MET A 29 8.09 -8.67 11.18
N ILE A 30 8.44 -8.58 9.90
CA ILE A 30 7.67 -7.83 8.90
C ILE A 30 6.27 -8.45 8.74
N SER A 31 6.19 -9.77 8.58
CA SER A 31 4.91 -10.49 8.46
C SER A 31 4.05 -10.35 9.71
N GLY A 32 4.67 -10.37 10.89
CA GLY A 32 3.99 -10.14 12.16
C GLY A 32 3.42 -8.73 12.27
N CYS A 33 4.15 -7.69 11.84
CA CYS A 33 3.62 -6.32 11.79
C CYS A 33 2.43 -6.18 10.84
N ALA A 34 2.49 -6.82 9.68
CA ALA A 34 1.42 -6.80 8.70
C ALA A 34 0.16 -7.51 9.23
N GLN A 35 0.32 -8.68 9.86
CA GLN A 35 -0.79 -9.43 10.46
C GLN A 35 -1.43 -8.68 11.62
N GLU A 36 -0.65 -8.13 12.55
CA GLU A 36 -1.18 -7.33 13.66
C GLU A 36 -1.91 -6.08 13.17
N ALA A 37 -1.43 -5.45 12.08
CA ALA A 37 -2.11 -4.35 11.44
C ALA A 37 -3.47 -4.79 10.85
N ALA A 38 -3.52 -5.95 10.21
CA ALA A 38 -4.75 -6.55 9.70
C ALA A 38 -5.75 -6.85 10.80
N ASP A 39 -5.31 -7.40 11.93
CA ASP A 39 -6.14 -7.73 13.09
C ASP A 39 -6.74 -6.46 13.73
N ILE A 40 -5.96 -5.37 13.82
CA ILE A 40 -6.44 -4.07 14.29
C ILE A 40 -7.52 -3.54 13.34
N VAL A 41 -7.32 -3.60 12.03
CA VAL A 41 -8.28 -3.10 11.03
C VAL A 41 -9.55 -3.95 11.03
N ALA A 42 -9.42 -5.27 11.14
CA ALA A 42 -10.58 -6.18 11.19
C ALA A 42 -11.57 -5.83 12.32
N GLY A 43 -11.08 -5.23 13.43
CA GLY A 43 -11.92 -4.71 14.50
C GLY A 43 -12.62 -3.38 14.19
N ILE A 44 -12.18 -2.66 13.14
CA ILE A 44 -12.67 -1.32 12.78
C ILE A 44 -13.49 -1.37 11.48
N THR A 45 -13.50 -2.50 10.77
CA THR A 45 -14.12 -2.62 9.44
C THR A 45 -15.62 -2.30 9.48
N VAL A 46 -16.08 -1.72 8.38
CA VAL A 46 -17.50 -1.41 8.12
C VAL A 46 -18.27 -2.72 7.89
N ARG A 47 -18.38 -3.55 8.93
CA ARG A 47 -19.17 -4.80 8.90
C ARG A 47 -20.62 -4.55 8.47
N GLU A 48 -21.10 -3.33 8.64
CA GLU A 48 -22.47 -2.94 8.31
C GLU A 48 -22.69 -2.70 6.81
N LEU A 49 -21.67 -2.27 6.04
CA LEU A 49 -21.79 -2.05 4.60
C LEU A 49 -21.75 -3.35 3.77
N VAL A 50 -21.03 -4.35 4.23
CA VAL A 50 -20.91 -5.65 3.54
C VAL A 50 -22.26 -6.38 3.42
N PRO A 51 -23.10 -6.44 4.47
CA PRO A 51 -24.46 -7.01 4.36
C PRO A 51 -25.36 -6.23 3.41
N LEU A 52 -25.29 -4.88 3.42
CA LEU A 52 -26.08 -4.01 2.54
C LEU A 52 -25.73 -4.26 1.06
N VAL A 53 -24.46 -4.32 0.71
CA VAL A 53 -24.01 -4.61 -0.67
C VAL A 53 -24.38 -6.05 -1.09
N LYS A 54 -24.35 -7.02 -0.19
CA LYS A 54 -24.76 -8.41 -0.46
C LYS A 54 -26.26 -8.60 -0.59
N ALA A 55 -27.05 -7.87 0.19
CA ALA A 55 -28.50 -7.95 0.16
C ALA A 55 -29.07 -7.39 -1.17
N ASP A 56 -28.44 -6.39 -1.72
CA ASP A 56 -28.94 -5.66 -2.90
C ASP A 56 -28.69 -6.38 -4.25
N LYS A 57 -27.81 -7.38 -4.28
CA LYS A 57 -27.57 -8.19 -5.49
C LYS A 57 -28.79 -8.97 -5.97
N SER A 58 -29.83 -9.12 -5.14
CA SER A 58 -31.05 -9.87 -5.47
C SER A 58 -32.17 -9.00 -6.02
N LEU A 59 -32.07 -7.67 -6.00
CA LEU A 59 -33.18 -6.75 -6.27
C LEU A 59 -33.04 -5.90 -7.52
N VAL A 60 -31.94 -5.99 -8.29
CA VAL A 60 -31.66 -4.97 -9.29
C VAL A 60 -31.34 -5.54 -10.66
N SER A 61 -32.17 -5.19 -11.64
CA SER A 61 -31.92 -5.38 -13.07
C SER A 61 -30.80 -4.46 -13.61
N ASP A 62 -30.37 -3.45 -12.85
CA ASP A 62 -29.26 -2.55 -13.14
C ASP A 62 -28.52 -2.17 -11.86
N PRO A 63 -27.48 -2.94 -11.47
CA PRO A 63 -26.76 -2.76 -10.21
C PRO A 63 -26.16 -1.36 -10.03
N ILE A 64 -25.78 -0.70 -11.12
CA ILE A 64 -25.10 0.61 -11.08
C ILE A 64 -26.07 1.72 -10.67
N LYS A 65 -27.31 1.70 -11.14
CA LYS A 65 -28.29 2.76 -10.84
C LYS A 65 -28.82 2.68 -9.41
N ALA A 66 -29.12 1.48 -8.92
CA ALA A 66 -29.60 1.30 -7.55
C ALA A 66 -28.49 1.60 -6.54
N THR A 67 -27.26 1.21 -6.80
CA THR A 67 -26.09 1.51 -5.98
C THR A 67 -25.87 3.02 -5.87
N ASN A 68 -26.02 3.77 -6.97
CA ASN A 68 -25.87 5.23 -6.95
C ASN A 68 -26.96 5.93 -6.11
N ALA A 69 -28.22 5.48 -6.18
CA ALA A 69 -29.30 6.06 -5.39
C ALA A 69 -29.10 5.80 -3.90
N MET A 70 -28.67 4.61 -3.51
CA MET A 70 -28.38 4.24 -2.11
C MET A 70 -27.15 4.98 -1.58
N VAL A 71 -26.09 5.11 -2.37
CA VAL A 71 -24.88 5.87 -2.00
C VAL A 71 -25.17 7.34 -1.75
N CYS A 72 -26.10 7.94 -2.52
CA CYS A 72 -26.49 9.34 -2.35
C CYS A 72 -27.32 9.57 -1.05
N SER A 73 -27.95 8.54 -0.50
CA SER A 73 -28.76 8.63 0.72
C SER A 73 -27.98 8.39 2.01
N LEU A 74 -26.75 7.88 1.93
CA LEU A 74 -25.87 7.59 3.05
C LEU A 74 -24.71 8.59 3.10
N ASP A 75 -24.34 9.03 4.30
CA ASP A 75 -23.15 9.87 4.51
C ASP A 75 -21.87 9.01 4.47
N LEU A 76 -21.57 8.47 3.28
CA LEU A 76 -20.44 7.59 3.04
C LEU A 76 -19.16 8.37 2.75
N SER A 77 -18.05 7.91 3.30
CA SER A 77 -16.71 8.38 2.95
C SER A 77 -16.39 8.08 1.48
N ALA A 78 -15.36 8.75 0.92
CA ALA A 78 -14.92 8.54 -0.45
C ALA A 78 -14.51 7.07 -0.72
N GLY A 79 -13.86 6.42 0.24
CA GLY A 79 -13.49 5.01 0.16
C GLY A 79 -14.69 4.06 0.13
N GLU A 80 -15.70 4.33 0.96
CA GLU A 80 -16.95 3.56 1.00
C GLU A 80 -17.75 3.72 -0.29
N LYS A 81 -17.82 4.93 -0.84
CA LYS A 81 -18.43 5.19 -2.17
C LYS A 81 -17.73 4.39 -3.28
N SER A 82 -16.39 4.34 -3.25
CA SER A 82 -15.63 3.53 -4.21
C SER A 82 -15.89 2.03 -4.04
N PHE A 83 -16.00 1.55 -2.79
CA PHE A 83 -16.32 0.15 -2.52
C PHE A 83 -17.71 -0.23 -3.06
N VAL A 84 -18.71 0.59 -2.79
CA VAL A 84 -20.08 0.34 -3.26
C VAL A 84 -20.13 0.37 -4.80
N LYS A 85 -19.45 1.34 -5.43
CA LYS A 85 -19.50 1.53 -6.88
C LYS A 85 -18.69 0.50 -7.68
N TYR A 86 -17.49 0.14 -7.18
CA TYR A 86 -16.50 -0.65 -7.92
C TYR A 86 -16.20 -2.00 -7.27
N GLY A 87 -16.65 -2.26 -6.04
CA GLY A 87 -16.26 -3.43 -5.25
C GLY A 87 -14.81 -3.40 -4.74
N ILE A 88 -14.16 -2.24 -4.82
CA ILE A 88 -12.73 -2.07 -4.53
C ILE A 88 -12.55 -1.49 -3.14
N ARG A 89 -11.81 -2.22 -2.30
CA ARG A 89 -11.55 -1.85 -0.90
C ARG A 89 -10.42 -0.82 -0.74
N GLY A 90 -9.58 -0.62 -1.78
CA GLY A 90 -8.44 0.30 -1.78
C GLY A 90 -7.43 -0.01 -0.66
N VAL A 91 -6.78 1.04 -0.14
CA VAL A 91 -5.76 0.93 0.93
C VAL A 91 -6.30 0.25 2.19
N ARG A 92 -7.60 0.38 2.47
CA ARG A 92 -8.22 -0.29 3.60
C ARG A 92 -8.23 -1.80 3.40
N GLY A 93 -8.59 -2.28 2.21
CA GLY A 93 -8.52 -3.69 1.87
C GLY A 93 -7.10 -4.24 1.91
N GLU A 94 -6.11 -3.46 1.47
CA GLU A 94 -4.70 -3.79 1.63
C GLU A 94 -4.34 -3.99 3.12
N ALA A 95 -4.80 -3.10 4.00
CA ALA A 95 -4.55 -3.23 5.43
C ALA A 95 -5.27 -4.43 6.06
N GLU A 96 -6.51 -4.70 5.66
CA GLU A 96 -7.30 -5.87 6.11
C GLU A 96 -6.64 -7.21 5.72
N ASP A 97 -5.99 -7.24 4.55
CA ASP A 97 -5.33 -8.43 4.01
C ASP A 97 -3.82 -8.50 4.38
N GLY A 98 -3.32 -7.61 5.26
CA GLY A 98 -1.92 -7.56 5.70
C GLY A 98 -0.96 -6.95 4.68
N PHE A 99 -1.43 -5.99 3.88
CA PHE A 99 -0.64 -5.23 2.90
C PHE A 99 0.05 -6.09 1.82
N PRO A 100 -0.68 -6.96 1.10
CA PRO A 100 -0.08 -7.89 0.14
C PRO A 100 0.72 -7.18 -0.97
N SER A 101 0.25 -6.03 -1.47
CA SER A 101 0.98 -5.25 -2.47
C SER A 101 2.31 -4.71 -1.96
N VAL A 102 2.36 -4.36 -0.68
CA VAL A 102 3.60 -3.92 -0.02
C VAL A 102 4.54 -5.09 0.21
N ILE A 103 4.06 -6.13 0.91
CA ILE A 103 4.90 -7.26 1.35
C ILE A 103 5.48 -8.04 0.17
N ASN A 104 4.66 -8.31 -0.84
CA ASN A 104 5.05 -9.19 -1.94
C ASN A 104 5.72 -8.46 -3.11
N HIS A 105 5.58 -7.12 -3.22
CA HIS A 105 6.03 -6.39 -4.40
C HIS A 105 6.86 -5.14 -4.08
N ALA A 106 6.28 -4.15 -3.41
CA ALA A 106 6.95 -2.85 -3.22
C ALA A 106 8.16 -2.95 -2.28
N LEU A 107 8.04 -3.66 -1.16
CA LEU A 107 9.12 -3.84 -0.19
C LEU A 107 10.30 -4.63 -0.76
N PRO A 108 10.11 -5.79 -1.44
CA PRO A 108 11.19 -6.47 -2.12
C PRO A 108 11.88 -5.61 -3.19
N ARG A 109 11.11 -4.80 -3.93
CA ARG A 109 11.67 -3.89 -4.92
C ARG A 109 12.55 -2.81 -4.27
N LEU A 110 12.01 -2.10 -3.28
CA LEU A 110 12.74 -1.07 -2.53
C LEU A 110 14.04 -1.65 -1.94
N HIS A 111 13.95 -2.78 -1.25
CA HIS A 111 15.11 -3.44 -0.65
C HIS A 111 16.18 -3.81 -1.68
N SER A 112 15.78 -4.43 -2.79
CA SER A 112 16.69 -4.81 -3.88
C SER A 112 17.41 -3.61 -4.49
N ASP A 113 16.71 -2.50 -4.70
CA ASP A 113 17.28 -1.31 -5.32
C ASP A 113 18.25 -0.60 -4.37
N LEU A 114 17.94 -0.54 -3.08
CA LEU A 114 18.86 -0.03 -2.05
C LEU A 114 20.13 -0.89 -1.94
N LEU A 115 20.02 -2.23 -1.97
CA LEU A 115 21.17 -3.13 -1.96
C LEU A 115 22.06 -2.96 -3.19
N ARG A 116 21.51 -2.52 -4.32
CA ARG A 116 22.25 -2.21 -5.54
C ARG A 116 22.85 -0.80 -5.56
N GLY A 117 22.75 -0.07 -4.44
CA GLY A 117 23.32 1.25 -4.28
C GLY A 117 22.52 2.40 -4.86
N MET A 118 21.24 2.20 -5.18
CA MET A 118 20.36 3.31 -5.55
C MET A 118 20.13 4.26 -4.38
N SER A 119 19.93 5.54 -4.67
CA SER A 119 19.51 6.49 -3.65
C SER A 119 18.12 6.11 -3.09
N TRP A 120 17.85 6.51 -1.84
CA TRP A 120 16.53 6.29 -1.24
C TRP A 120 15.40 6.86 -2.10
N ASN A 121 15.60 8.08 -2.61
CA ASN A 121 14.60 8.72 -3.47
C ASN A 121 14.31 7.89 -4.72
N ASP A 122 15.33 7.45 -5.42
CA ASP A 122 15.17 6.68 -6.66
C ASP A 122 14.54 5.32 -6.42
N ALA A 123 14.97 4.63 -5.36
CA ALA A 123 14.42 3.33 -4.98
C ALA A 123 12.94 3.43 -4.53
N MET A 124 12.57 4.51 -3.83
CA MET A 124 11.17 4.78 -3.47
C MET A 124 10.29 5.04 -4.71
N ILE A 125 10.80 5.79 -5.69
CA ILE A 125 10.07 6.04 -6.93
C ILE A 125 9.85 4.72 -7.69
N ASP A 126 10.85 3.88 -7.81
CA ASP A 126 10.71 2.57 -8.46
C ASP A 126 9.71 1.65 -7.72
N ALA A 127 9.71 1.66 -6.39
CA ALA A 127 8.71 0.95 -5.59
C ALA A 127 7.29 1.52 -5.80
N LEU A 128 7.16 2.85 -5.93
CA LEU A 128 5.89 3.50 -6.23
C LEU A 128 5.37 3.12 -7.61
N LEU A 129 6.23 3.05 -8.62
CA LEU A 129 5.85 2.58 -9.96
C LEU A 129 5.33 1.14 -9.93
N VAL A 130 5.92 0.28 -9.10
CA VAL A 130 5.40 -1.09 -8.89
C VAL A 130 4.01 -1.06 -8.26
N LEU A 131 3.77 -0.23 -7.26
CA LEU A 131 2.44 -0.06 -6.67
C LEU A 131 1.41 0.44 -7.69
N TYR A 132 1.78 1.36 -8.59
CA TYR A 132 0.91 1.85 -9.66
C TYR A 132 0.46 0.73 -10.62
N LEU A 133 1.26 -0.31 -10.82
CA LEU A 133 0.88 -1.44 -11.67
C LEU A 133 -0.20 -2.33 -11.06
N ILE A 134 -0.17 -2.52 -9.74
CA ILE A 134 -0.90 -3.62 -9.08
C ILE A 134 -2.08 -3.15 -8.22
N VAL A 135 -2.02 -1.92 -7.70
CA VAL A 135 -3.03 -1.40 -6.77
C VAL A 135 -4.21 -0.79 -7.52
N ASP A 136 -5.41 -1.13 -7.09
CA ASP A 136 -6.64 -0.45 -7.49
C ASP A 136 -6.81 0.82 -6.63
N ASP A 137 -6.13 1.90 -7.03
CA ASP A 137 -6.14 3.15 -6.28
C ASP A 137 -7.50 3.84 -6.35
N THR A 138 -8.21 3.88 -5.22
CA THR A 138 -9.54 4.49 -5.13
C THR A 138 -9.53 6.00 -5.33
N THR A 139 -8.41 6.69 -5.08
CA THR A 139 -8.27 8.12 -5.35
C THR A 139 -8.24 8.39 -6.85
N VAL A 140 -7.51 7.54 -7.58
CA VAL A 140 -7.48 7.59 -9.05
C VAL A 140 -8.84 7.25 -9.64
N LEU A 141 -9.48 6.18 -9.16
CA LEU A 141 -10.81 5.78 -9.60
C LEU A 141 -11.86 6.87 -9.39
N ASN A 142 -11.81 7.58 -8.27
CA ASN A 142 -12.74 8.68 -7.98
C ASN A 142 -12.53 9.91 -8.89
N ARG A 143 -11.32 10.15 -9.38
CA ARG A 143 -10.98 11.30 -10.21
C ARG A 143 -11.02 11.01 -11.70
N GLY A 144 -10.45 9.89 -12.13
CA GLY A 144 -10.24 9.52 -13.52
C GLY A 144 -10.98 8.25 -13.97
N GLY A 145 -11.77 7.62 -13.09
CA GLY A 145 -12.46 6.36 -13.39
C GLY A 145 -11.51 5.21 -13.73
N SER A 146 -12.05 4.19 -14.38
CA SER A 146 -11.30 3.03 -14.89
C SER A 146 -10.21 3.42 -15.88
N ASP A 147 -10.50 4.42 -16.73
CA ASP A 147 -9.56 4.88 -17.75
C ASP A 147 -8.35 5.58 -17.14
N GLY A 148 -8.56 6.38 -16.08
CA GLY A 148 -7.48 6.97 -15.30
C GLY A 148 -6.59 5.93 -14.65
N LEU A 149 -7.17 4.87 -14.08
CA LEU A 149 -6.42 3.78 -13.49
C LEU A 149 -5.62 3.00 -14.54
N ALA A 150 -6.24 2.67 -15.68
CA ALA A 150 -5.57 2.00 -16.80
C ALA A 150 -4.42 2.86 -17.35
N TYR A 151 -4.63 4.17 -17.43
CA TYR A 151 -3.62 5.11 -17.88
C TYR A 151 -2.39 5.11 -16.95
N ILE A 152 -2.58 5.27 -15.63
CA ILE A 152 -1.47 5.24 -14.66
C ILE A 152 -0.70 3.92 -14.74
N ARG A 153 -1.38 2.79 -14.85
CA ARG A 153 -0.76 1.48 -15.03
C ARG A 153 0.10 1.41 -16.29
N ALA A 154 -0.41 1.91 -17.42
CA ALA A 154 0.35 1.94 -18.67
C ALA A 154 1.60 2.80 -18.56
N GLN A 155 1.51 3.97 -17.92
CA GLN A 155 2.66 4.85 -17.71
C GLN A 155 3.70 4.23 -16.77
N ALA A 156 3.28 3.60 -15.68
CA ALA A 156 4.17 2.90 -14.77
C ALA A 156 4.91 1.74 -15.46
N ALA A 157 4.19 0.95 -16.27
CA ALA A 157 4.80 -0.11 -17.08
C ALA A 157 5.84 0.46 -18.06
N ALA A 158 5.50 1.56 -18.73
CA ALA A 158 6.39 2.25 -19.67
C ALA A 158 7.64 2.82 -18.98
N ALA A 159 7.50 3.36 -17.76
CA ALA A 159 8.63 3.84 -16.96
C ALA A 159 9.58 2.70 -16.56
N LEU A 160 9.03 1.62 -16.04
CA LEU A 160 9.81 0.45 -15.62
C LEU A 160 10.49 -0.26 -16.79
N SER A 161 9.86 -0.33 -17.97
CA SER A 161 10.46 -0.91 -19.19
C SER A 161 11.65 -0.10 -19.71
N ARG A 162 11.70 1.21 -19.41
CA ARG A 162 12.84 2.11 -19.68
C ARG A 162 13.93 2.06 -18.60
N GLY A 163 13.80 1.13 -17.64
CA GLY A 163 14.76 0.93 -16.55
C GLY A 163 14.47 1.73 -15.28
N GLY A 164 13.31 2.39 -15.19
CA GLY A 164 12.90 3.16 -14.01
C GLY A 164 13.91 4.25 -13.66
N MET A 165 14.13 4.45 -12.37
CA MET A 165 15.09 5.46 -11.88
C MET A 165 16.56 5.06 -12.02
N ARG A 166 16.84 3.86 -12.52
CA ARG A 166 18.23 3.39 -12.72
C ARG A 166 18.87 3.93 -14.00
N LEU A 167 18.08 4.04 -15.08
CA LEU A 167 18.56 4.50 -16.38
C LEU A 167 18.10 5.93 -16.65
N ILE A 168 18.91 6.69 -17.40
CA ILE A 168 18.61 8.09 -17.75
C ILE A 168 17.27 8.19 -18.48
N GLU A 169 17.04 7.32 -19.47
CA GLU A 169 15.79 7.30 -20.24
C GLU A 169 14.55 7.09 -19.33
N GLY A 170 14.65 6.22 -18.33
CA GLY A 170 13.58 6.00 -17.35
C GLY A 170 13.36 7.22 -16.45
N ARG A 171 14.43 7.86 -15.98
CA ARG A 171 14.37 9.09 -15.18
C ARG A 171 13.66 10.22 -15.90
N ASP A 172 14.09 10.50 -17.13
CA ASP A 172 13.51 11.58 -17.96
C ASP A 172 12.01 11.32 -18.18
N PHE A 173 11.66 10.06 -18.43
CA PHE A 173 10.26 9.67 -18.59
C PHE A 173 9.47 9.87 -17.30
N VAL A 174 9.97 9.40 -16.15
CA VAL A 174 9.32 9.56 -14.84
C VAL A 174 9.11 11.06 -14.50
N GLN A 175 10.11 11.91 -14.76
CA GLN A 175 9.95 13.35 -14.55
C GLN A 175 8.83 13.95 -15.39
N SER A 176 8.62 13.47 -16.61
CA SER A 176 7.52 13.92 -17.46
C SER A 176 6.14 13.51 -16.92
N LEU A 177 6.05 12.42 -16.15
CA LEU A 177 4.79 11.92 -15.59
C LEU A 177 4.19 12.84 -14.53
N ASP A 178 4.99 13.57 -13.77
CA ASP A 178 4.50 14.47 -12.73
C ASP A 178 3.61 15.58 -13.32
N ALA A 179 4.10 16.23 -14.37
CA ALA A 179 3.34 17.24 -15.09
C ALA A 179 2.11 16.66 -15.80
N ASP A 180 2.24 15.49 -16.41
CA ASP A 180 1.15 14.81 -17.12
C ASP A 180 0.03 14.39 -16.17
N PHE A 181 0.35 13.75 -15.04
CA PHE A 181 -0.65 13.35 -14.06
C PHE A 181 -1.35 14.57 -13.44
N SER A 182 -0.60 15.63 -13.16
CA SER A 182 -1.15 16.91 -12.67
C SER A 182 -2.13 17.52 -13.67
N GLN A 183 -1.78 17.55 -14.96
CA GLN A 183 -2.63 18.06 -16.03
C GLN A 183 -3.96 17.28 -16.18
N ARG A 184 -3.89 15.95 -15.97
CA ARG A 184 -5.05 15.05 -16.02
C ARG A 184 -5.86 15.04 -14.72
N GLY A 185 -5.40 15.72 -13.66
CA GLY A 185 -6.01 15.68 -12.35
C GLY A 185 -5.90 14.31 -11.66
N LEU A 186 -4.96 13.46 -12.11
CA LEU A 186 -4.72 12.15 -11.53
C LEU A 186 -3.76 12.27 -10.34
N SER A 187 -4.12 11.64 -9.22
CA SER A 187 -3.29 11.63 -8.01
C SER A 187 -3.44 10.28 -7.31
N PRO A 188 -2.44 9.39 -7.43
CA PRO A 188 -2.50 8.06 -6.82
C PRO A 188 -2.21 8.11 -5.32
N GLY A 189 -3.14 8.66 -4.54
CA GLY A 189 -2.99 8.87 -3.09
C GLY A 189 -2.92 7.57 -2.31
N GLY A 190 -3.67 6.54 -2.72
CA GLY A 190 -3.63 5.23 -2.11
C GLY A 190 -2.26 4.55 -2.28
N CYS A 191 -1.66 4.65 -3.46
CA CYS A 191 -0.31 4.14 -3.69
C CYS A 191 0.75 4.90 -2.87
N ALA A 192 0.58 6.22 -2.68
CA ALA A 192 1.47 7.00 -1.82
C ALA A 192 1.38 6.57 -0.35
N ASP A 193 0.18 6.28 0.15
CA ASP A 193 0.00 5.72 1.49
C ASP A 193 0.69 4.35 1.64
N LEU A 194 0.58 3.47 0.65
CA LEU A 194 1.25 2.17 0.66
C LEU A 194 2.77 2.29 0.52
N LEU A 195 3.27 3.28 -0.22
CA LEU A 195 4.70 3.58 -0.25
C LEU A 195 5.21 4.00 1.14
N ALA A 196 4.46 4.81 1.86
CA ALA A 196 4.83 5.19 3.23
C ALA A 196 4.93 3.96 4.16
N VAL A 197 4.00 3.00 4.05
CA VAL A 197 4.09 1.71 4.75
C VAL A 197 5.33 0.93 4.33
N THR A 198 5.62 0.88 3.03
CA THR A 198 6.80 0.19 2.47
C THR A 198 8.10 0.74 3.07
N VAL A 199 8.27 2.05 3.06
CA VAL A 199 9.44 2.75 3.61
C VAL A 199 9.57 2.50 5.11
N PHE A 200 8.46 2.59 5.85
CA PHE A 200 8.46 2.33 7.28
C PHE A 200 8.93 0.91 7.62
N LEU A 201 8.42 -0.10 6.91
CA LEU A 201 8.81 -1.49 7.12
C LEU A 201 10.28 -1.74 6.78
N GLU A 202 10.81 -1.14 5.72
CA GLU A 202 12.23 -1.22 5.36
C GLU A 202 13.11 -0.60 6.47
N MET A 203 12.75 0.59 6.96
CA MET A 203 13.49 1.26 8.04
C MET A 203 13.43 0.47 9.34
N LEU A 204 12.27 -0.09 9.69
CA LEU A 204 12.09 -0.91 10.88
C LEU A 204 12.96 -2.16 10.82
N SER A 205 12.97 -2.85 9.68
CA SER A 205 13.76 -4.05 9.46
C SER A 205 15.26 -3.80 9.56
N ASN A 206 15.75 -2.67 9.08
CA ASN A 206 17.16 -2.29 9.15
C ASN A 206 17.60 -1.97 10.59
N LYS A 207 16.75 -1.27 11.35
CA LYS A 207 17.02 -1.03 12.79
C LYS A 207 17.05 -2.32 13.59
N TRP A 208 16.11 -3.24 13.32
CA TRP A 208 16.06 -4.54 13.98
C TRP A 208 17.34 -5.34 13.76
N THR A 209 17.80 -5.43 12.52
CA THR A 209 19.03 -6.13 12.15
C THR A 209 20.27 -5.52 12.81
N THR A 210 20.35 -4.20 12.92
CA THR A 210 21.48 -3.50 13.56
C THR A 210 21.51 -3.75 15.06
N GLN A 211 20.35 -3.74 15.72
CA GLN A 211 20.24 -3.97 17.16
C GLN A 211 20.59 -5.41 17.55
N GLN A 212 20.24 -6.38 16.72
CA GLN A 212 20.62 -7.80 16.91
C GLN A 212 22.14 -8.01 16.80
N LYS A 213 22.80 -7.37 15.83
CA LYS A 213 24.26 -7.43 15.70
C LYS A 213 24.96 -6.83 16.92
N ALA A 214 24.46 -5.71 17.46
CA ALA A 214 25.01 -5.09 18.66
C ALA A 214 24.87 -5.98 19.90
N ASN A 215 23.71 -6.64 20.08
CA ASN A 215 23.47 -7.53 21.21
C ASN A 215 24.27 -8.84 21.11
N GLY A 216 24.41 -9.40 19.89
CA GLY A 216 25.20 -10.62 19.65
C GLY A 216 26.70 -10.43 19.90
N SER A 217 27.25 -9.25 19.57
CA SER A 217 28.66 -8.93 19.84
C SER A 217 28.96 -8.75 21.32
N ALA A 218 27.97 -8.32 22.12
CA ALA A 218 28.15 -8.17 23.58
C ALA A 218 28.16 -9.52 24.33
N GLN A 219 27.51 -10.55 23.78
CA GLN A 219 27.48 -11.89 24.38
C GLN A 219 28.73 -12.74 24.08
N CYS A 220 29.53 -12.42 23.06
CA CYS A 220 30.77 -13.12 22.74
C CYS A 220 31.98 -12.58 23.50
N SER A 221 31.82 -11.55 24.33
CA SER A 221 32.92 -10.91 25.07
C SER A 221 32.89 -11.22 26.56
N SER A 222 32.04 -12.10 27.01
CA SER A 222 31.92 -12.61 28.37
C SER A 222 32.24 -14.08 28.45
#